data_152233895fb6c2b3e7e9faae2cda421a
#
_entry.id   152233895fb6c2b3e7e9faae2cda421a
#
_cell.length_a   1.000
_cell.length_b   1.000
_cell.length_c   1.000
_cell.angle_alpha   90.00
_cell.angle_beta   90.00
_cell.angle_gamma   90.00
#
_symmetry.space_group_name_H-M   'P 1'
#
loop_
_entity.id
_entity.type
_entity.pdbx_description
1 polymer ?
#
loop_
_entity_poly.entity_id
_entity_poly.type
_entity_poly.pdbx_seq_one_letter_code
_entity_poly.pdbx_strand_id
1 'polypeptide(L)'
;MGFIYFIVDPDRNQVKIGYSANPAKRLKQLETATSSKLVLAATIPGNRKIEADYHYHFAMYKTRREWFELSPEIQAFIDRKSAKQLDGN
;
A
#
# COMPACT_ATOMS: atom_id res chain seq x y z
N MET A 1 -4.81 -4.96 -16.74
CA MET A 1 -5.48 -4.75 -15.45
C MET A 1 -4.45 -4.71 -14.33
N GLY A 2 -4.68 -3.89 -13.34
CA GLY A 2 -3.71 -3.72 -12.27
C GLY A 2 -4.35 -3.55 -10.91
N PHE A 3 -3.49 -3.26 -9.94
CA PHE A 3 -3.89 -3.21 -8.54
C PHE A 3 -3.26 -2.01 -7.85
N ILE A 4 -4.00 -1.43 -6.92
CA ILE A 4 -3.45 -0.49 -5.95
C ILE A 4 -2.90 -1.33 -4.81
N TYR A 5 -1.63 -1.15 -4.48
CA TYR A 5 -1.01 -1.92 -3.40
C TYR A 5 -0.71 -1.01 -2.21
N PHE A 6 -0.75 -1.62 -1.03
CA PHE A 6 -0.38 -0.97 0.22
C PHE A 6 0.77 -1.79 0.80
N ILE A 7 1.98 -1.28 0.67
CA ILE A 7 3.19 -1.94 1.16
C ILE A 7 3.66 -1.22 2.41
N VAL A 8 3.70 -1.94 3.52
CA VAL A 8 4.04 -1.38 4.84
C VAL A 8 5.53 -1.59 5.13
N ASP A 9 6.16 -0.54 5.63
CA ASP A 9 7.50 -0.57 6.21
C ASP A 9 7.32 -0.46 7.72
N PRO A 10 7.31 -1.60 8.44
CA PRO A 10 7.04 -1.55 9.88
C PRO A 10 8.14 -0.86 10.69
N ASP A 11 9.38 -0.90 10.20
CA ASP A 11 10.48 -0.26 10.91
C ASP A 11 10.35 1.26 10.94
N ARG A 12 9.79 1.83 9.87
CA ARG A 12 9.61 3.27 9.76
C ARG A 12 8.18 3.73 10.01
N ASN A 13 7.28 2.78 10.26
CA ASN A 13 5.85 3.06 10.46
C ASN A 13 5.28 3.86 9.28
N GLN A 14 5.58 3.40 8.07
CA GLN A 14 5.13 4.05 6.84
C GLN A 14 4.51 3.04 5.90
N VAL A 15 3.70 3.54 4.98
CA VAL A 15 3.06 2.71 3.96
C VAL A 15 3.22 3.37 2.60
N LYS A 16 3.58 2.56 1.61
CA LYS A 16 3.64 2.99 0.22
C LYS A 16 2.33 2.62 -0.46
N ILE A 17 1.70 3.60 -1.09
CA ILE A 17 0.48 3.39 -1.87
C ILE A 17 0.84 3.59 -3.33
N GLY A 18 0.73 2.53 -4.12
CA GLY A 18 1.14 2.57 -5.51
C GLY A 18 0.27 1.69 -6.40
N TYR A 19 0.62 1.67 -7.67
CA TYR A 19 -0.10 0.90 -8.69
C TYR A 19 0.86 -0.05 -9.37
N SER A 20 0.43 -1.29 -9.60
CA SER A 20 1.22 -2.26 -10.33
C SER A 20 0.32 -3.35 -10.89
N ALA A 21 0.69 -3.88 -12.06
CA ALA A 21 0.04 -5.07 -12.59
C ALA A 21 0.45 -6.32 -11.81
N ASN A 22 1.58 -6.24 -11.08
CA ASN A 22 2.07 -7.37 -10.30
C ASN A 22 2.66 -6.87 -8.98
N PRO A 23 1.80 -6.68 -7.96
CA PRO A 23 2.26 -6.15 -6.67
C PRO A 23 3.31 -7.01 -5.98
N ALA A 24 3.24 -8.34 -6.10
CA ALA A 24 4.24 -9.22 -5.48
C ALA A 24 5.63 -9.01 -6.07
N LYS A 25 5.72 -8.80 -7.37
CA LYS A 25 6.98 -8.48 -8.01
C LYS A 25 7.49 -7.11 -7.57
N ARG A 26 6.57 -6.15 -7.44
CA ARG A 26 6.93 -4.81 -7.00
C ARG A 26 7.49 -4.83 -5.57
N LEU A 27 6.88 -5.65 -4.70
CA LEU A 27 7.37 -5.82 -3.33
C LEU A 27 8.83 -6.27 -3.34
N LYS A 28 9.16 -7.27 -4.14
CA LYS A 28 10.54 -7.77 -4.22
C LYS A 28 11.49 -6.70 -4.72
N GLN A 29 11.08 -5.92 -5.72
CA GLN A 29 11.90 -4.83 -6.23
C GLN A 29 12.18 -3.77 -5.16
N LEU A 30 11.18 -3.44 -4.37
CA LEU A 30 11.33 -2.47 -3.30
C LEU A 30 12.23 -3.00 -2.19
N GLU A 31 12.11 -4.28 -1.87
CA GLU A 31 12.94 -4.89 -0.83
C GLU A 31 14.41 -4.92 -1.20
N THR A 32 14.74 -5.04 -2.49
CA THR A 32 16.15 -5.00 -2.90
C THR A 32 16.76 -3.60 -2.77
N ALA A 33 15.94 -2.57 -2.70
CA ALA A 33 16.40 -1.19 -2.61
C ALA A 33 16.45 -0.67 -1.17
N THR A 34 16.13 -1.51 -0.19
CA THR A 34 16.12 -1.12 1.22
C THR A 34 16.58 -2.28 2.09
N SER A 35 17.10 -1.96 3.27
CA SER A 35 17.45 -2.98 4.25
C SER A 35 16.26 -3.41 5.10
N SER A 36 15.14 -2.70 5.01
CA SER A 36 13.94 -3.00 5.78
C SER A 36 13.17 -4.16 5.16
N LYS A 37 12.53 -4.96 6.00
CA LYS A 37 11.59 -5.96 5.53
C LYS A 37 10.24 -5.31 5.31
N LEU A 38 9.71 -5.44 4.09
CA LEU A 38 8.45 -4.82 3.70
C LEU A 38 7.34 -5.87 3.67
N VAL A 39 6.10 -5.41 3.86
CA VAL A 39 4.94 -6.29 3.88
C VAL A 39 3.91 -5.79 2.87
N LEU A 40 3.50 -6.67 1.96
CA LEU A 40 2.37 -6.38 1.07
C LEU A 40 1.09 -6.58 1.87
N ALA A 41 0.58 -5.49 2.43
CA ALA A 41 -0.50 -5.56 3.42
C ALA A 41 -1.89 -5.65 2.79
N ALA A 42 -2.07 -5.07 1.60
CA ALA A 42 -3.37 -5.12 0.91
C ALA A 42 -3.19 -4.82 -0.57
N THR A 43 -4.07 -5.38 -1.39
CA THR A 43 -4.18 -5.04 -2.81
C THR A 43 -5.64 -4.82 -3.15
N ILE A 44 -5.89 -3.87 -4.05
CA ILE A 44 -7.24 -3.53 -4.49
C ILE A 44 -7.22 -3.42 -6.00
N PRO A 45 -8.11 -4.10 -6.73
CA PRO A 45 -8.16 -3.93 -8.18
C PRO A 45 -8.42 -2.47 -8.51
N GLY A 46 -7.69 -1.95 -9.50
CA GLY A 46 -7.88 -0.55 -9.90
C GLY A 46 -6.90 -0.13 -10.97
N ASN A 47 -6.80 1.19 -11.13
CA ASN A 47 -5.96 1.80 -12.14
C ASN A 47 -5.27 3.02 -11.54
N ARG A 48 -4.50 3.74 -12.36
CA ARG A 48 -3.74 4.90 -11.88
C ARG A 48 -4.65 6.04 -11.40
N LYS A 49 -5.85 6.15 -11.95
CA LYS A 49 -6.80 7.16 -11.48
C LYS A 49 -7.25 6.84 -10.04
N ILE A 50 -7.49 5.57 -9.77
CA ILE A 50 -7.88 5.14 -8.42
C ILE A 50 -6.71 5.30 -7.45
N GLU A 51 -5.49 5.03 -7.90
CA GLU A 51 -4.31 5.31 -7.10
C GLU A 51 -4.26 6.79 -6.69
N ALA A 52 -4.48 7.67 -7.67
CA ALA A 52 -4.47 9.11 -7.40
C ALA A 52 -5.56 9.51 -6.40
N ASP A 53 -6.73 8.86 -6.49
CA ASP A 53 -7.82 9.11 -5.55
C ASP A 53 -7.42 8.74 -4.12
N TYR A 54 -6.73 7.61 -3.92
CA TYR A 54 -6.23 7.24 -2.59
C TYR A 54 -5.16 8.21 -2.11
N HIS A 55 -4.26 8.64 -2.99
CA HIS A 55 -3.25 9.62 -2.64
C HIS A 55 -3.90 10.92 -2.15
N TYR A 56 -4.96 11.34 -2.84
CA TYR A 56 -5.69 12.55 -2.45
C TYR A 56 -6.40 12.35 -1.11
N HIS A 57 -7.07 11.21 -0.96
CA HIS A 57 -7.83 10.92 0.26
C HIS A 57 -6.94 10.90 1.51
N PHE A 58 -5.73 10.36 1.38
CA PHE A 58 -4.80 10.23 2.50
C PHE A 58 -3.69 11.30 2.48
N ALA A 59 -3.90 12.40 1.73
CA ALA A 59 -2.85 13.40 1.51
C ALA A 59 -2.29 13.97 2.81
N MET A 60 -3.12 14.08 3.86
CA MET A 60 -2.69 14.63 5.14
C MET A 60 -1.61 13.79 5.82
N TYR A 61 -1.49 12.52 5.43
CA TYR A 61 -0.49 11.61 6.00
C TYR A 61 0.75 11.47 5.12
N LYS A 62 0.79 12.11 3.98
CA LYS A 62 1.88 11.95 3.02
C LYS A 62 3.18 12.49 3.59
N THR A 63 4.23 11.67 3.54
CA THR A 63 5.56 12.07 3.99
C THR A 63 6.42 12.47 2.83
N ARG A 64 6.47 11.65 1.78
CA ARG A 64 7.19 11.98 0.55
C ARG A 64 6.77 11.04 -0.57
N ARG A 65 6.67 11.56 -1.78
CA ARG A 65 6.34 10.78 -2.98
C ARG A 65 5.10 9.92 -2.74
N GLU A 66 5.24 8.60 -2.81
CA GLU A 66 4.14 7.66 -2.62
C GLU A 66 4.11 7.06 -1.21
N TRP A 67 4.91 7.59 -0.29
CA TRP A 67 4.99 7.13 1.08
C TRP A 67 4.13 7.99 2.01
N PHE A 68 3.45 7.33 2.93
CA PHE A 68 2.52 7.97 3.87
C PHE A 68 2.81 7.45 5.27
N GLU A 69 2.55 8.27 6.27
CA GLU A 69 2.57 7.82 7.66
C GLU A 69 1.52 6.72 7.83
N LEU A 70 1.88 5.62 8.47
CA LEU A 70 0.93 4.54 8.76
C LEU A 70 0.06 4.96 9.94
N SER A 71 -0.87 5.87 9.65
CA SER A 71 -1.79 6.41 10.65
C SER A 71 -2.83 5.37 11.04
N PRO A 72 -3.52 5.56 12.20
CA PRO A 72 -4.61 4.65 12.56
C PRO A 72 -5.68 4.56 11.48
N GLU A 73 -5.96 5.65 10.79
CA GLU A 73 -6.96 5.65 9.71
C GLU A 73 -6.55 4.73 8.56
N ILE A 74 -5.30 4.85 8.11
CA ILE A 74 -4.81 4.00 7.01
C ILE A 74 -4.70 2.56 7.48
N GLN A 75 -4.24 2.34 8.71
CA GLN A 75 -4.15 0.98 9.24
C GLN A 75 -5.52 0.31 9.30
N ALA A 76 -6.54 1.04 9.75
CA ALA A 76 -7.91 0.52 9.79
C ALA A 76 -8.41 0.19 8.38
N PHE A 77 -8.10 1.03 7.40
CA PHE A 77 -8.46 0.78 6.01
C PHE A 77 -7.81 -0.51 5.50
N ILE A 78 -6.50 -0.67 5.76
CA ILE A 78 -5.76 -1.87 5.36
C ILE A 78 -6.37 -3.11 6.01
N ASP A 79 -6.67 -3.02 7.31
CA ASP A 79 -7.24 -4.15 8.05
C ASP A 79 -8.58 -4.60 7.46
N ARG A 80 -9.44 -3.65 7.10
CA ARG A 80 -10.71 -3.98 6.47
C ARG A 80 -10.53 -4.67 5.12
N LYS A 81 -9.58 -4.19 4.31
CA LYS A 81 -9.33 -4.78 2.99
C LYS A 81 -8.69 -6.15 3.10
N SER A 82 -7.76 -6.32 4.04
CA SER A 82 -7.12 -7.62 4.26
C SER A 82 -8.11 -8.65 4.77
N ALA A 83 -8.98 -8.29 5.71
CA ALA A 83 -10.00 -9.19 6.22
C ALA A 83 -10.95 -9.59 5.12
N LYS A 84 -11.36 -8.64 4.26
CA LYS A 84 -12.25 -8.92 3.15
C LYS A 84 -11.61 -9.87 2.14
N GLN A 85 -10.31 -9.72 1.91
CA GLN A 85 -9.57 -10.61 1.01
C GLN A 85 -9.51 -12.03 1.56
N LEU A 86 -9.32 -12.18 2.87
CA LEU A 86 -9.30 -13.48 3.52
C LEU A 86 -10.69 -14.13 3.47
N ASP A 87 -11.74 -13.35 3.68
CA ASP A 87 -13.11 -13.84 3.68
C ASP A 87 -13.59 -14.24 2.28
N GLY A 88 -12.91 -13.75 1.25
CA GLY A 88 -13.25 -14.08 -0.13
C GLY A 88 -12.93 -15.50 -0.56
N ASN A 89 -12.35 -16.28 0.32
CA ASN A 89 -12.02 -17.67 0.03
C ASN A 89 -13.20 -18.62 0.27
#